data_ea10b8157533e3af4843ac4cdd4d5342
#
_entry.id   ea10b8157533e3af4843ac4cdd4d5342
#
_cell.length_a   1.000
_cell.length_b   1.000
_cell.length_c   1.000
_cell.angle_alpha   90.00
_cell.angle_beta   90.00
_cell.angle_gamma   90.00
#
_symmetry.space_group_name_H-M   'P 1'
#
loop_
_entity.id
_entity.type
_entity.pdbx_description
1 polymer ?
#
loop_
_entity_poly.entity_id
_entity_poly.type
_entity_poly.pdbx_seq_one_letter_code
_entity_poly.pdbx_strand_id
1 'polypeptide(L)'
;MEHRNHSGGFTLVELIISLAVLLCLSSLLLPSLNGINTRRAVNLKAWEIKRHLEYARNIAITHDKEITLCTATVDYRCVREQGSRLLVFDDTDNNRQWTAEEALYRDTQLGDALLSLSASWRSSVVRFQNAGGSKESGNFQVCMRGVEHFGRQVIFFRSGRIRLSRDSDRDGYDDKSSSPILCNQAL
;
A
#
# COMPACT_ATOMS: atom_id res chain seq x y z
N MET A 1 24.39 13.61 65.27
CA MET A 1 23.11 14.01 64.60
C MET A 1 22.78 12.94 63.60
N GLU A 2 21.85 12.10 63.96
CA GLU A 2 21.50 10.90 63.17
C GLU A 2 20.27 11.23 62.33
N HIS A 3 20.46 11.32 61.00
CA HIS A 3 19.38 11.51 60.05
C HIS A 3 18.62 10.20 59.89
N ARG A 4 17.47 10.10 60.54
CA ARG A 4 16.50 9.04 60.29
C ARG A 4 15.87 9.22 58.90
N ASN A 5 16.32 8.44 57.94
CA ASN A 5 15.62 8.30 56.64
C ASN A 5 14.29 7.59 56.90
N HIS A 6 13.22 8.33 56.79
CA HIS A 6 11.86 7.75 56.74
C HIS A 6 11.63 7.19 55.35
N SER A 7 11.76 5.89 55.20
CA SER A 7 11.22 5.18 54.00
C SER A 7 9.72 5.08 54.15
N GLY A 8 9.00 6.06 53.60
CA GLY A 8 7.55 6.00 53.45
C GLY A 8 7.14 4.93 52.44
N GLY A 9 6.54 3.83 52.89
CA GLY A 9 5.97 2.84 51.99
C GLY A 9 4.63 3.34 51.39
N PHE A 10 4.35 2.94 50.16
CA PHE A 10 3.07 3.18 49.49
C PHE A 10 1.93 2.50 50.25
N THR A 11 0.83 3.19 50.45
CA THR A 11 -0.38 2.58 51.05
C THR A 11 -1.12 1.77 49.99
N LEU A 12 -1.84 0.73 50.42
CA LEU A 12 -2.68 -0.09 49.51
C LEU A 12 -3.73 0.75 48.81
N VAL A 13 -4.30 1.75 49.51
CA VAL A 13 -5.29 2.69 48.94
C VAL A 13 -4.70 3.54 47.81
N GLU A 14 -3.48 4.04 47.99
CA GLU A 14 -2.77 4.83 46.99
C GLU A 14 -2.48 4.01 45.68
N LEU A 15 -2.14 2.73 45.86
CA LEU A 15 -1.96 1.81 44.73
C LEU A 15 -3.29 1.59 43.97
N ILE A 16 -4.40 1.37 44.69
CA ILE A 16 -5.71 1.16 44.06
C ILE A 16 -6.14 2.42 43.28
N ILE A 17 -5.98 3.60 43.88
CA ILE A 17 -6.34 4.86 43.22
C ILE A 17 -5.48 5.08 41.96
N SER A 18 -4.18 4.82 42.04
CA SER A 18 -3.28 4.96 40.90
C SER A 18 -3.66 4.02 39.76
N LEU A 19 -4.01 2.76 40.05
CA LEU A 19 -4.48 1.79 39.07
C LEU A 19 -5.82 2.21 38.44
N ALA A 20 -6.77 2.71 39.25
CA ALA A 20 -8.05 3.19 38.75
C ALA A 20 -7.89 4.37 37.80
N VAL A 21 -7.03 5.35 38.11
CA VAL A 21 -6.71 6.47 37.24
C VAL A 21 -6.06 5.99 35.93
N LEU A 22 -5.10 5.06 35.99
CA LEU A 22 -4.46 4.49 34.80
C LEU A 22 -5.48 3.78 33.90
N LEU A 23 -6.41 3.01 34.47
CA LEU A 23 -7.47 2.33 33.70
C LEU A 23 -8.41 3.34 33.03
N CYS A 24 -8.80 4.40 33.73
CA CYS A 24 -9.61 5.47 33.14
C CYS A 24 -8.89 6.18 31.97
N LEU A 25 -7.62 6.53 32.12
CA LEU A 25 -6.83 7.17 31.07
C LEU A 25 -6.62 6.24 29.87
N SER A 26 -6.34 4.95 30.09
CA SER A 26 -6.15 4.00 28.99
C SER A 26 -7.41 3.79 28.16
N SER A 27 -8.59 3.82 28.76
CA SER A 27 -9.87 3.66 28.03
C SER A 27 -10.16 4.80 27.04
N LEU A 28 -9.63 5.99 27.27
CA LEU A 28 -9.76 7.15 26.38
C LEU A 28 -8.80 7.10 25.18
N LEU A 29 -7.67 6.39 25.29
CA LEU A 29 -6.64 6.33 24.27
C LEU A 29 -6.88 5.21 23.23
N LEU A 30 -7.51 4.12 23.62
CA LEU A 30 -7.70 2.93 22.77
C LEU A 30 -8.49 3.19 21.47
N PRO A 31 -9.61 3.92 21.45
CA PRO A 31 -10.38 4.13 20.22
C PRO A 31 -9.66 4.94 19.14
N SER A 32 -8.71 5.79 19.50
CA SER A 32 -7.96 6.60 18.54
C SER A 32 -6.90 5.83 17.75
N LEU A 33 -6.47 4.65 18.23
CA LEU A 33 -5.40 3.87 17.62
C LEU A 33 -5.84 3.10 16.37
N ASN A 34 -7.11 2.72 16.26
CA ASN A 34 -7.61 1.94 15.12
C ASN A 34 -7.48 2.69 13.80
N GLY A 35 -7.81 3.98 13.77
CA GLY A 35 -7.68 4.80 12.56
C GLY A 35 -6.22 5.00 12.12
N ILE A 36 -5.29 5.10 13.06
CA ILE A 36 -3.85 5.27 12.79
C ILE A 36 -3.28 3.99 12.18
N ASN A 37 -3.61 2.82 12.73
CA ASN A 37 -3.12 1.52 12.24
C ASN A 37 -3.61 1.25 10.82
N THR A 38 -4.84 1.57 10.52
CA THR A 38 -5.45 1.43 9.20
C THR A 38 -4.76 2.28 8.14
N ARG A 39 -4.55 3.56 8.42
CA ARG A 39 -3.83 4.47 7.51
C ARG A 39 -2.39 4.01 7.29
N ARG A 40 -1.72 3.51 8.33
CA ARG A 40 -0.38 2.94 8.21
C ARG A 40 -0.36 1.72 7.29
N ALA A 41 -1.32 0.81 7.40
CA ALA A 41 -1.40 -0.38 6.56
C ALA A 41 -1.56 -0.02 5.08
N VAL A 42 -2.49 0.89 4.73
CA VAL A 42 -2.66 1.39 3.36
C VAL A 42 -1.38 2.07 2.85
N ASN A 43 -0.76 2.91 3.69
CA ASN A 43 0.48 3.59 3.33
C ASN A 43 1.62 2.62 3.05
N LEU A 44 1.84 1.65 3.92
CA LEU A 44 2.89 0.62 3.73
C LEU A 44 2.66 -0.17 2.45
N LYS A 45 1.42 -0.56 2.17
CA LYS A 45 1.07 -1.29 0.95
C LYS A 45 1.27 -0.41 -0.30
N ALA A 46 0.90 0.86 -0.27
CA ALA A 46 1.14 1.79 -1.38
C ALA A 46 2.65 1.97 -1.66
N TRP A 47 3.48 2.05 -0.62
CA TRP A 47 4.94 2.07 -0.77
C TRP A 47 5.48 0.75 -1.34
N GLU A 48 4.92 -0.38 -0.94
CA GLU A 48 5.26 -1.70 -1.49
C GLU A 48 4.96 -1.76 -2.99
N ILE A 49 3.77 -1.34 -3.43
CA ILE A 49 3.38 -1.29 -4.84
C ILE A 49 4.30 -0.34 -5.63
N LYS A 50 4.60 0.84 -5.07
CA LYS A 50 5.54 1.78 -5.68
C LYS A 50 6.90 1.12 -5.92
N ARG A 51 7.45 0.41 -4.93
CA ARG A 51 8.73 -0.32 -5.08
C ARG A 51 8.68 -1.43 -6.13
N HIS A 52 7.53 -2.09 -6.30
CA HIS A 52 7.38 -3.10 -7.35
C HIS A 52 7.39 -2.47 -8.76
N LEU A 53 6.76 -1.31 -8.94
CA LEU A 53 6.82 -0.55 -10.19
C LEU A 53 8.26 -0.08 -10.48
N GLU A 54 8.95 0.45 -9.47
CA GLU A 54 10.36 0.87 -9.61
C GLU A 54 11.28 -0.32 -9.91
N TYR A 55 11.02 -1.47 -9.28
CA TYR A 55 11.74 -2.71 -9.56
C TYR A 55 11.53 -3.19 -11.01
N ALA A 56 10.29 -3.25 -11.48
CA ALA A 56 9.98 -3.63 -12.86
C ALA A 56 10.67 -2.70 -13.85
N ARG A 57 10.64 -1.38 -13.62
CA ARG A 57 11.35 -0.39 -14.41
C ARG A 57 12.85 -0.62 -14.41
N ASN A 58 13.45 -0.90 -13.26
CA ASN A 58 14.89 -1.14 -13.14
C ASN A 58 15.30 -2.42 -13.86
N ILE A 59 14.52 -3.49 -13.76
CA ILE A 59 14.76 -4.74 -14.52
C ILE A 59 14.70 -4.47 -16.02
N ALA A 60 13.72 -3.69 -16.50
CA ALA A 60 13.60 -3.32 -17.90
C ALA A 60 14.87 -2.63 -18.43
N ILE A 61 15.41 -1.67 -17.68
CA ILE A 61 16.64 -0.95 -18.02
C ILE A 61 17.86 -1.88 -17.97
N THR A 62 17.99 -2.68 -16.91
CA THR A 62 19.19 -3.50 -16.67
C THR A 62 19.28 -4.66 -17.65
N HIS A 63 18.16 -5.25 -18.04
CA HIS A 63 18.12 -6.39 -18.96
C HIS A 63 17.89 -5.97 -20.42
N ASP A 64 17.75 -4.67 -20.68
CA ASP A 64 17.46 -4.11 -22.02
C ASP A 64 16.22 -4.74 -22.68
N LYS A 65 15.16 -4.96 -21.88
CA LYS A 65 13.93 -5.65 -22.29
C LYS A 65 12.68 -4.89 -21.87
N GLU A 66 11.56 -5.24 -22.48
CA GLU A 66 10.26 -4.82 -21.98
C GLU A 66 9.85 -5.72 -20.81
N ILE A 67 9.44 -5.11 -19.69
CA ILE A 67 9.01 -5.83 -18.49
C ILE A 67 7.58 -5.45 -18.14
N THR A 68 6.75 -6.45 -17.93
CA THR A 68 5.33 -6.34 -17.62
C THR A 68 5.09 -6.51 -16.13
N LEU A 69 4.25 -5.64 -15.57
CA LEU A 69 3.73 -5.74 -14.22
C LEU A 69 2.20 -5.77 -14.27
N CYS A 70 1.60 -6.71 -13.54
CA CYS A 70 0.15 -6.77 -13.40
C CYS A 70 -0.29 -7.22 -12.00
N THR A 71 -1.54 -6.91 -11.65
CA THR A 71 -2.25 -7.65 -10.60
C THR A 71 -2.82 -8.92 -11.22
N ALA A 72 -2.74 -10.04 -10.49
CA ALA A 72 -3.17 -11.33 -11.01
C ALA A 72 -4.05 -12.07 -10.01
N THR A 73 -4.87 -12.97 -10.53
CA THR A 73 -5.62 -13.97 -9.75
C THR A 73 -4.68 -15.04 -9.18
N VAL A 74 -5.22 -15.95 -8.37
CA VAL A 74 -4.49 -17.13 -7.87
C VAL A 74 -3.97 -18.02 -9.01
N ASP A 75 -4.66 -18.03 -10.16
CA ASP A 75 -4.30 -18.78 -11.37
C ASP A 75 -3.39 -18.00 -12.32
N TYR A 76 -2.72 -16.96 -11.81
CA TYR A 76 -1.76 -16.11 -12.54
C TYR A 76 -2.34 -15.35 -13.74
N ARG A 77 -3.66 -15.16 -13.82
CA ARG A 77 -4.29 -14.32 -14.85
C ARG A 77 -4.22 -12.85 -14.47
N CYS A 78 -3.63 -12.03 -15.34
CA CYS A 78 -3.59 -10.58 -15.15
C CYS A 78 -4.99 -9.97 -15.23
N VAL A 79 -5.37 -9.24 -14.18
CA VAL A 79 -6.68 -8.59 -14.03
C VAL A 79 -6.50 -7.13 -13.63
N ARG A 80 -7.52 -6.31 -13.85
CA ARG A 80 -7.50 -4.90 -13.44
C ARG A 80 -7.90 -4.68 -12.00
N GLU A 81 -8.73 -5.55 -11.49
CA GLU A 81 -9.35 -5.45 -10.17
C GLU A 81 -9.37 -6.84 -9.51
N GLN A 82 -9.45 -6.85 -8.19
CA GLN A 82 -9.58 -8.09 -7.40
C GLN A 82 -8.44 -9.11 -7.60
N GLY A 83 -7.27 -8.66 -8.04
CA GLY A 83 -6.09 -9.52 -8.04
C GLY A 83 -5.63 -9.82 -6.62
N SER A 84 -5.16 -11.05 -6.38
CA SER A 84 -4.59 -11.50 -5.11
C SER A 84 -3.05 -11.48 -5.09
N ARG A 85 -2.44 -11.27 -6.25
CA ARG A 85 -1.00 -11.29 -6.47
C ARG A 85 -0.56 -10.09 -7.30
N LEU A 86 0.71 -9.73 -7.18
CA LEU A 86 1.38 -8.76 -8.05
C LEU A 86 2.54 -9.48 -8.72
N LEU A 87 2.52 -9.52 -10.05
CA LEU A 87 3.52 -10.20 -10.87
C LEU A 87 4.40 -9.19 -11.61
N VAL A 88 5.69 -9.52 -11.73
CA VAL A 88 6.65 -8.83 -12.62
C VAL A 88 7.31 -9.87 -13.49
N PHE A 89 7.14 -9.81 -14.79
CA PHE A 89 7.56 -10.84 -15.72
C PHE A 89 7.96 -10.29 -17.11
N ASP A 90 8.61 -11.11 -17.91
CA ASP A 90 8.99 -10.85 -19.29
C ASP A 90 7.89 -11.39 -20.22
N ASP A 91 6.99 -10.53 -20.67
CA ASP A 91 5.87 -10.86 -21.58
C ASP A 91 6.42 -10.93 -23.03
N THR A 92 7.06 -12.07 -23.36
CA THR A 92 7.80 -12.24 -24.63
C THR A 92 6.90 -12.37 -25.83
N ASP A 93 5.70 -12.92 -25.68
CA ASP A 93 4.70 -13.11 -26.73
C ASP A 93 3.70 -11.93 -26.82
N ASN A 94 3.79 -10.94 -25.93
CA ASN A 94 2.95 -9.76 -25.86
C ASN A 94 1.45 -10.06 -25.65
N ASN A 95 1.12 -11.19 -25.02
CA ASN A 95 -0.27 -11.58 -24.76
C ASN A 95 -0.86 -10.91 -23.50
N ARG A 96 -0.02 -10.22 -22.71
CA ARG A 96 -0.35 -9.54 -21.43
C ARG A 96 -0.81 -10.50 -20.34
N GLN A 97 -0.36 -11.73 -20.41
CA GLN A 97 -0.59 -12.77 -19.41
C GLN A 97 0.76 -13.45 -19.17
N TRP A 98 0.99 -13.83 -17.94
CA TRP A 98 2.17 -14.63 -17.64
C TRP A 98 1.92 -16.11 -18.02
N THR A 99 2.91 -16.74 -18.65
CA THR A 99 2.95 -18.16 -18.94
C THR A 99 4.19 -18.81 -18.30
N ALA A 100 4.17 -20.13 -18.12
CA ALA A 100 5.28 -20.86 -17.45
C ALA A 100 6.60 -20.83 -18.23
N GLU A 101 6.54 -20.53 -19.52
CA GLU A 101 7.69 -20.38 -20.43
C GLU A 101 8.39 -19.03 -20.29
N GLU A 102 7.75 -18.09 -19.62
CA GLU A 102 8.23 -16.72 -19.46
C GLU A 102 8.96 -16.52 -18.13
N ALA A 103 9.96 -15.65 -18.13
CA ALA A 103 10.73 -15.36 -16.94
C ALA A 103 9.89 -14.54 -15.94
N LEU A 104 9.62 -15.15 -14.78
CA LEU A 104 8.98 -14.50 -13.65
C LEU A 104 10.04 -13.90 -12.71
N TYR A 105 10.15 -12.58 -12.66
CA TYR A 105 11.12 -11.88 -11.80
C TYR A 105 10.62 -11.69 -10.37
N ARG A 106 9.32 -11.51 -10.21
CA ARG A 106 8.73 -11.36 -8.88
C ARG A 106 7.27 -11.76 -8.87
N ASP A 107 6.90 -12.44 -7.79
CA ASP A 107 5.54 -12.80 -7.42
C ASP A 107 5.32 -12.43 -5.96
N THR A 108 4.31 -11.61 -5.68
CA THR A 108 4.03 -11.11 -4.35
C THR A 108 2.55 -11.22 -4.05
N GLN A 109 2.21 -11.86 -2.94
CA GLN A 109 0.84 -11.94 -2.45
C GLN A 109 0.40 -10.57 -1.88
N LEU A 110 -0.80 -10.15 -2.22
CA LEU A 110 -1.34 -8.85 -1.80
C LEU A 110 -1.97 -8.89 -0.40
N GLY A 111 -2.31 -10.08 0.12
CA GLY A 111 -2.97 -10.24 1.42
C GLY A 111 -4.35 -9.55 1.40
N ASP A 112 -4.61 -8.72 2.41
CA ASP A 112 -5.86 -7.96 2.53
C ASP A 112 -5.90 -6.68 1.68
N ALA A 113 -4.87 -6.42 0.88
CA ALA A 113 -4.86 -5.26 -0.01
C ALA A 113 -5.75 -5.51 -1.24
N LEU A 114 -6.59 -4.54 -1.52
CA LEU A 114 -7.42 -4.47 -2.72
C LEU A 114 -6.79 -3.46 -3.68
N LEU A 115 -6.42 -3.93 -4.86
CA LEU A 115 -5.81 -3.09 -5.89
C LEU A 115 -6.75 -2.98 -7.09
N SER A 116 -6.92 -1.73 -7.56
CA SER A 116 -7.58 -1.42 -8.83
C SER A 116 -6.61 -0.66 -9.72
N LEU A 117 -6.38 -1.18 -10.92
CA LEU A 117 -5.56 -0.55 -11.95
C LEU A 117 -6.42 0.30 -12.89
N SER A 118 -6.18 1.60 -12.89
CA SER A 118 -6.70 2.53 -13.89
C SER A 118 -5.55 2.97 -14.80
N ALA A 119 -5.45 2.38 -15.97
CA ALA A 119 -4.40 2.66 -16.95
C ALA A 119 -4.98 3.15 -18.29
N SER A 120 -4.14 3.86 -19.06
CA SER A 120 -4.49 4.29 -20.40
C SER A 120 -4.90 3.09 -21.26
N TRP A 121 -5.85 3.33 -22.20
CA TRP A 121 -6.46 2.30 -23.07
C TRP A 121 -7.07 1.10 -22.33
N ARG A 122 -7.48 1.29 -21.06
CA ARG A 122 -8.05 0.23 -20.21
C ARG A 122 -7.15 -1.01 -20.11
N SER A 123 -5.84 -0.80 -20.13
CA SER A 123 -4.85 -1.89 -19.98
C SER A 123 -5.00 -2.58 -18.62
N SER A 124 -4.84 -3.90 -18.59
CA SER A 124 -4.74 -4.72 -17.36
C SER A 124 -3.30 -4.86 -16.86
N VAL A 125 -2.34 -4.30 -17.58
CA VAL A 125 -0.92 -4.40 -17.29
C VAL A 125 -0.24 -3.04 -17.40
N VAL A 126 0.94 -2.92 -16.78
CA VAL A 126 1.87 -1.79 -16.92
C VAL A 126 3.17 -2.33 -17.50
N ARG A 127 3.60 -1.80 -18.66
CA ARG A 127 4.80 -2.27 -19.36
C ARG A 127 5.88 -1.19 -19.34
N PHE A 128 7.02 -1.55 -18.78
CA PHE A 128 8.20 -0.70 -18.78
C PHE A 128 9.13 -1.07 -19.94
N GLN A 129 9.54 -0.07 -20.70
CA GLN A 129 10.47 -0.22 -21.82
C GLN A 129 11.91 -0.19 -21.32
N ASN A 130 12.82 -0.72 -22.10
CA ASN A 130 14.27 -0.73 -21.85
C ASN A 130 14.86 0.67 -21.58
N ALA A 131 14.31 1.72 -22.21
CA ALA A 131 14.68 3.12 -21.92
C ALA A 131 14.11 3.65 -20.57
N GLY A 132 13.40 2.83 -19.79
CA GLY A 132 12.83 3.17 -18.49
C GLY A 132 11.54 3.98 -18.54
N GLY A 133 10.98 4.22 -19.72
CA GLY A 133 9.63 4.74 -19.89
C GLY A 133 8.57 3.65 -19.70
N SER A 134 7.31 4.04 -19.57
CA SER A 134 6.18 3.10 -19.57
C SER A 134 5.30 3.31 -20.81
N LYS A 135 4.80 2.23 -21.38
CA LYS A 135 3.82 2.30 -22.48
C LYS A 135 2.48 2.87 -22.00
N GLU A 136 2.11 2.58 -20.77
CA GLU A 136 0.88 3.05 -20.13
C GLU A 136 1.17 4.20 -19.16
N SER A 137 0.15 5.00 -18.89
CA SER A 137 0.09 5.92 -17.76
C SER A 137 -1.19 5.69 -16.98
N GLY A 138 -1.16 5.90 -15.67
CA GLY A 138 -2.32 5.65 -14.84
C GLY A 138 -2.00 5.59 -13.36
N ASN A 139 -2.79 4.86 -12.62
CA ASN A 139 -2.59 4.66 -11.20
C ASN A 139 -3.08 3.29 -10.72
N PHE A 140 -2.47 2.79 -9.66
CA PHE A 140 -3.04 1.77 -8.79
C PHE A 140 -3.72 2.45 -7.62
N GLN A 141 -5.00 2.25 -7.44
CA GLN A 141 -5.69 2.59 -6.21
C GLN A 141 -5.48 1.46 -5.22
N VAL A 142 -5.00 1.80 -4.05
CA VAL A 142 -4.66 0.87 -2.97
C VAL A 142 -5.65 1.06 -1.84
N CYS A 143 -6.40 0.02 -1.56
CA CYS A 143 -7.35 -0.09 -0.46
C CYS A 143 -7.00 -1.28 0.42
N MET A 144 -7.54 -1.32 1.63
CA MET A 144 -7.45 -2.49 2.50
C MET A 144 -8.85 -3.00 2.80
N ARG A 145 -9.01 -4.32 2.86
CA ARG A 145 -10.28 -4.95 3.20
C ARG A 145 -10.77 -4.47 4.56
N GLY A 146 -12.04 -4.09 4.65
CA GLY A 146 -12.63 -3.54 5.87
C GLY A 146 -12.30 -2.06 6.14
N VAL A 147 -11.68 -1.35 5.18
CA VAL A 147 -11.35 0.07 5.27
C VAL A 147 -12.06 0.84 4.16
N GLU A 148 -13.16 1.49 4.51
CA GLU A 148 -14.04 2.14 3.51
C GLU A 148 -13.67 3.59 3.18
N HIS A 149 -12.97 4.28 4.07
CA HIS A 149 -12.83 5.73 4.00
C HIS A 149 -11.41 6.22 3.70
N PHE A 150 -10.45 5.33 3.52
CA PHE A 150 -9.08 5.72 3.27
C PHE A 150 -8.43 4.87 2.20
N GLY A 151 -8.10 5.51 1.08
CA GLY A 151 -7.34 4.92 -0.01
C GLY A 151 -6.12 5.74 -0.37
N ARG A 152 -5.20 5.14 -1.09
CA ARG A 152 -4.02 5.81 -1.63
C ARG A 152 -3.80 5.40 -3.07
N GLN A 153 -3.20 6.29 -3.89
CA GLN A 153 -2.85 5.96 -5.26
C GLN A 153 -1.34 5.95 -5.48
N VAL A 154 -0.89 4.98 -6.26
CA VAL A 154 0.44 4.94 -6.84
C VAL A 154 0.31 5.31 -8.30
N ILE A 155 0.78 6.49 -8.66
CA ILE A 155 0.60 7.10 -9.98
C ILE A 155 1.88 6.87 -10.79
N PHE A 156 1.73 6.38 -12.02
CA PHE A 156 2.83 6.16 -12.96
C PHE A 156 2.57 6.90 -14.28
N PHE A 157 3.64 7.38 -14.86
CA PHE A 157 3.62 8.19 -16.08
C PHE A 157 4.39 7.51 -17.19
N ARG A 158 4.09 7.84 -18.44
CA ARG A 158 4.83 7.36 -19.61
C ARG A 158 6.33 7.67 -19.57
N SER A 159 6.71 8.73 -18.87
CA SER A 159 8.14 9.03 -18.63
C SER A 159 8.83 8.04 -17.68
N GLY A 160 8.12 7.05 -17.14
CA GLY A 160 8.63 6.14 -16.12
C GLY A 160 8.67 6.72 -14.70
N ARG A 161 8.22 7.99 -14.51
CA ARG A 161 8.11 8.57 -13.16
C ARG A 161 6.99 7.91 -12.38
N ILE A 162 7.27 7.55 -11.13
CA ILE A 162 6.33 6.91 -10.21
C ILE A 162 6.24 7.76 -8.95
N ARG A 163 5.02 8.09 -8.49
CA ARG A 163 4.79 8.83 -7.26
C ARG A 163 3.57 8.32 -6.50
N LEU A 164 3.49 8.62 -5.24
CA LEU A 164 2.27 8.45 -4.45
C LEU A 164 1.36 9.66 -4.61
N SER A 165 0.07 9.46 -4.39
CA SER A 165 -0.89 10.56 -4.19
C SER A 165 -0.50 11.40 -2.98
N ARG A 166 -1.08 12.58 -2.85
CA ARG A 166 -0.84 13.51 -1.75
C ARG A 166 -2.17 14.08 -1.29
N ASP A 167 -2.25 14.32 -0.02
CA ASP A 167 -3.24 15.17 0.61
C ASP A 167 -2.86 16.64 0.29
N SER A 168 -3.63 17.30 -0.54
CA SER A 168 -3.33 18.65 -1.05
C SER A 168 -4.05 19.76 -0.26
N ASP A 169 -5.20 19.46 0.31
CA ASP A 169 -6.04 20.37 1.07
C ASP A 169 -5.92 20.21 2.60
N ARG A 170 -5.19 19.17 3.03
CA ARG A 170 -4.92 18.81 4.44
C ARG A 170 -6.16 18.38 5.22
N ASP A 171 -7.10 17.77 4.54
CA ASP A 171 -8.29 17.16 5.17
C ASP A 171 -7.99 15.78 5.79
N GLY A 172 -6.77 15.28 5.60
CA GLY A 172 -6.29 13.99 6.08
C GLY A 172 -6.53 12.83 5.11
N TYR A 173 -6.99 13.10 3.89
CA TYR A 173 -7.15 12.14 2.81
C TYR A 173 -6.26 12.51 1.63
N ASP A 174 -5.76 11.49 0.92
CA ASP A 174 -5.05 11.75 -0.33
C ASP A 174 -6.06 12.10 -1.44
N ASP A 175 -5.68 13.03 -2.32
CA ASP A 175 -6.56 13.55 -3.37
C ASP A 175 -6.37 12.88 -4.71
N LYS A 176 -7.50 12.66 -5.39
CA LYS A 176 -7.59 12.44 -6.82
C LYS A 176 -8.12 13.74 -7.46
N SER A 177 -7.23 14.58 -7.97
CA SER A 177 -7.52 15.93 -8.47
C SER A 177 -8.01 16.87 -7.36
N SER A 178 -9.30 16.93 -7.06
CA SER A 178 -9.89 17.78 -6.01
C SER A 178 -10.89 17.00 -5.15
N SER A 179 -10.77 15.67 -5.13
CA SER A 179 -11.68 14.82 -4.36
C SER A 179 -10.89 13.76 -3.60
N PRO A 180 -11.29 13.45 -2.36
CA PRO A 180 -10.61 12.42 -1.57
C PRO A 180 -10.66 11.04 -2.25
N ILE A 181 -9.59 10.28 -2.09
CA ILE A 181 -9.51 8.89 -2.56
C ILE A 181 -10.20 8.00 -1.54
N LEU A 182 -11.43 7.63 -1.82
CA LEU A 182 -12.21 6.74 -0.97
C LEU A 182 -12.15 5.30 -1.48
N CYS A 183 -12.13 4.37 -0.57
CA CYS A 183 -12.29 2.94 -0.84
C CYS A 183 -13.74 2.56 -0.59
N ASN A 184 -14.49 2.35 -1.67
CA ASN A 184 -15.83 1.79 -1.58
C ASN A 184 -15.71 0.26 -1.65
N GLN A 185 -16.60 -0.46 -0.98
CA GLN A 185 -16.62 -1.95 -0.95
C GLN A 185 -16.84 -2.62 -2.33
N ALA A 186 -16.95 -1.86 -3.38
CA ALA A 186 -17.18 -2.31 -4.75
C ALA A 186 -15.89 -2.58 -5.56
N LEU A 187 -14.75 -2.75 -4.90
CA LEU A 187 -13.50 -3.20 -5.53
C LEU A 187 -13.29 -4.69 -5.34
#